data_b47ffe32feb9a59239858b3a22d5f0fd
#
_entry.id   b47ffe32feb9a59239858b3a22d5f0fd
#
_cell.length_a   1.000
_cell.length_b   1.000
_cell.length_c   1.000
_cell.angle_alpha   90.00
_cell.angle_beta   90.00
_cell.angle_gamma   90.00
#
_symmetry.space_group_name_H-M   'P 1'
#
loop_
_entity.id
_entity.type
_entity.pdbx_description
1 polymer ?
#
loop_
_entity_poly.entity_id
_entity_poly.type
_entity_poly.pdbx_seq_one_letter_code
_entity_poly.pdbx_strand_id
1 'polypeptide(L)'
;MLKGASRVQIPPSPLRRVRPGTVRAASIGILRRMPSQSPFVELEVGPRTVKVTNPDKVFFRTRGETKLDLVRYYLAVGEGIVRVLYERPTQLKRHPDGAEGEAIYQKRVPKHRPDWIETATVTFPSGRTADELCVTELAQVAWAANLATIDFHPWPSRRRDVEHPDELRIDVDPQPGTGFAEAKKVAAVVKETLDELGFTGWPKTSGNRGIHVACRIEPNWGFRDVRRCALAFAREVERRAPELVTTAWWKEERGERVFIDYNQNARDRTIASAYSVRARPDATVSAPFRWEELDALETEDFTMATMPGRFAKLGDVQAGIDDAVCDLRKLFEWVEREEAEGAGEAPYPPNFPKMPGEPKRVQPSRAKKS
;
A
#
# COMPACT_ATOMS: atom_id res chain seq x y z
N MET A 1 15.10 16.56 -48.88
CA MET A 1 13.78 17.06 -48.50
C MET A 1 13.17 16.03 -47.51
N LEU A 2 13.34 16.23 -46.24
CA LEU A 2 12.76 15.38 -45.20
C LEU A 2 11.59 16.15 -44.56
N LYS A 3 10.37 15.61 -44.68
CA LYS A 3 9.14 16.19 -44.16
C LYS A 3 9.07 15.97 -42.64
N GLY A 4 8.87 17.05 -41.91
CA GLY A 4 8.76 17.07 -40.45
C GLY A 4 7.54 16.31 -39.93
N ALA A 5 7.75 15.53 -38.86
CA ALA A 5 6.70 14.95 -38.07
C ALA A 5 6.19 16.00 -37.05
N SER A 6 4.94 16.38 -37.19
CA SER A 6 4.25 17.25 -36.22
C SER A 6 4.06 16.51 -34.90
N ARG A 7 4.69 17.02 -33.84
CA ARG A 7 4.38 16.64 -32.46
C ARG A 7 3.00 17.19 -32.10
N VAL A 8 2.05 16.29 -31.86
CA VAL A 8 0.79 16.65 -31.21
C VAL A 8 1.08 16.80 -29.72
N GLN A 9 1.09 18.03 -29.23
CA GLN A 9 1.06 18.33 -27.80
C GLN A 9 -0.34 18.05 -27.26
N ILE A 10 -0.46 17.02 -26.42
CA ILE A 10 -1.66 16.78 -25.62
C ILE A 10 -1.53 17.65 -24.37
N PRO A 11 -2.46 18.58 -24.12
CA PRO A 11 -2.42 19.40 -22.91
C PRO A 11 -2.65 18.53 -21.68
N PRO A 12 -1.96 18.82 -20.55
CA PRO A 12 -2.23 18.11 -19.29
C PRO A 12 -3.67 18.41 -18.85
N SER A 13 -4.45 17.36 -18.65
CA SER A 13 -5.79 17.48 -18.06
C SER A 13 -5.66 18.01 -16.63
N PRO A 14 -6.42 19.04 -16.23
CA PRO A 14 -6.35 19.56 -14.88
C PRO A 14 -6.85 18.48 -13.90
N LEU A 15 -5.97 18.05 -13.01
CA LEU A 15 -6.35 17.27 -11.83
C LEU A 15 -7.41 18.07 -11.09
N ARG A 16 -8.65 17.64 -11.13
CA ARG A 16 -9.72 18.23 -10.33
C ARG A 16 -9.30 18.06 -8.87
N ARG A 17 -8.94 19.18 -8.25
CA ARG A 17 -8.80 19.27 -6.78
C ARG A 17 -10.09 18.71 -6.17
N VAL A 18 -9.99 17.57 -5.51
CA VAL A 18 -11.06 17.09 -4.64
C VAL A 18 -11.18 18.12 -3.54
N ARG A 19 -12.21 18.98 -3.61
CA ARG A 19 -12.49 19.90 -2.51
C ARG A 19 -12.80 19.07 -1.28
N PRO A 20 -12.24 19.40 -0.10
CA PRO A 20 -12.57 18.72 1.14
C PRO A 20 -14.09 18.85 1.37
N GLY A 21 -14.79 17.77 1.12
CA GLY A 21 -16.18 17.65 1.51
C GLY A 21 -16.18 17.49 3.03
N THR A 22 -16.75 18.44 3.74
CA THR A 22 -16.99 18.36 5.18
C THR A 22 -17.70 17.03 5.46
N VAL A 23 -16.98 16.09 6.09
CA VAL A 23 -17.57 14.84 6.58
C VAL A 23 -18.55 15.25 7.71
N ARG A 24 -19.84 15.37 7.39
CA ARG A 24 -20.87 15.48 8.41
C ARG A 24 -20.85 14.19 9.22
N ALA A 25 -20.86 14.32 10.53
CA ALA A 25 -20.96 13.19 11.45
C ALA A 25 -22.01 12.19 10.95
N ALA A 26 -21.62 10.92 10.78
CA ALA A 26 -22.52 9.88 10.31
C ALA A 26 -23.70 9.76 11.27
N SER A 27 -24.91 9.97 10.77
CA SER A 27 -26.14 9.75 11.56
C SER A 27 -26.28 8.25 11.80
N ILE A 28 -26.38 7.84 13.07
CA ILE A 28 -26.58 6.45 13.47
C ILE A 28 -28.03 6.08 13.19
N GLY A 29 -28.25 5.24 12.18
CA GLY A 29 -29.57 4.72 11.83
C GLY A 29 -30.10 3.70 12.87
N ILE A 30 -31.43 3.60 12.94
CA ILE A 30 -32.17 2.76 13.90
C ILE A 30 -31.93 1.27 13.58
N LEU A 31 -31.66 0.47 14.62
CA LEU A 31 -31.59 -0.99 14.52
C LEU A 31 -32.97 -1.55 14.05
N ARG A 32 -33.04 -2.06 12.83
CA ARG A 32 -34.20 -2.81 12.35
C ARG A 32 -33.93 -4.31 12.45
N ARG A 33 -34.70 -5.01 13.28
CA ARG A 33 -34.74 -6.49 13.35
C ARG A 33 -35.93 -7.01 12.55
N MET A 34 -35.65 -7.81 11.54
CA MET A 34 -36.63 -8.69 10.89
C MET A 34 -36.34 -10.13 11.35
N PRO A 35 -37.33 -10.98 11.62
CA PRO A 35 -37.15 -12.30 12.28
C PRO A 35 -36.28 -13.31 11.55
N SER A 36 -35.90 -13.09 10.30
CA SER A 36 -35.12 -14.02 9.47
C SER A 36 -33.82 -13.45 8.89
N GLN A 37 -33.43 -12.22 9.26
CA GLN A 37 -32.19 -11.59 8.75
C GLN A 37 -31.18 -11.36 9.87
N SER A 38 -29.89 -11.56 9.54
CA SER A 38 -28.80 -11.15 10.43
C SER A 38 -28.94 -9.67 10.84
N PRO A 39 -28.61 -9.30 12.10
CA PRO A 39 -28.66 -7.91 12.54
C PRO A 39 -27.80 -7.03 11.63
N PHE A 40 -28.25 -5.82 11.35
CA PHE A 40 -27.53 -4.87 10.55
C PHE A 40 -27.76 -3.43 11.03
N VAL A 41 -26.83 -2.55 10.65
CA VAL A 41 -26.91 -1.10 10.81
C VAL A 41 -26.77 -0.47 9.42
N GLU A 42 -27.49 0.58 9.13
CA GLU A 42 -27.34 1.40 7.93
C GLU A 42 -26.58 2.68 8.30
N LEU A 43 -25.55 3.00 7.53
CA LEU A 43 -24.73 4.19 7.70
C LEU A 43 -24.82 5.07 6.46
N GLU A 44 -25.10 6.34 6.66
CA GLU A 44 -25.03 7.34 5.59
C GLU A 44 -23.59 7.77 5.38
N VAL A 45 -23.05 7.51 4.19
CA VAL A 45 -21.67 7.83 3.82
C VAL A 45 -21.66 8.64 2.53
N GLY A 46 -21.62 9.95 2.64
CA GLY A 46 -21.83 10.85 1.51
C GLY A 46 -23.22 10.63 0.91
N PRO A 47 -23.35 10.39 -0.42
CA PRO A 47 -24.64 10.17 -1.05
C PRO A 47 -25.13 8.71 -0.95
N ARG A 48 -24.43 7.83 -0.26
CA ARG A 48 -24.71 6.39 -0.22
C ARG A 48 -25.16 5.92 1.15
N THR A 49 -26.06 4.95 1.16
CA THR A 49 -26.39 4.17 2.35
C THR A 49 -25.63 2.84 2.32
N VAL A 50 -24.78 2.61 3.30
CA VAL A 50 -23.98 1.38 3.43
C VAL A 50 -24.56 0.50 4.53
N LYS A 51 -24.99 -0.70 4.17
CA LYS A 51 -25.48 -1.71 5.10
C LYS A 51 -24.33 -2.49 5.73
N VAL A 52 -24.17 -2.40 7.05
CA VAL A 52 -23.19 -3.16 7.83
C VAL A 52 -23.91 -4.33 8.51
N THR A 53 -23.66 -5.53 8.07
CA THR A 53 -24.25 -6.76 8.63
C THR A 53 -23.43 -7.30 9.79
N ASN A 54 -24.09 -7.90 10.78
CA ASN A 54 -23.46 -8.40 12.01
C ASN A 54 -22.52 -7.34 12.64
N PRO A 55 -23.03 -6.13 12.96
CA PRO A 55 -22.20 -5.02 13.42
C PRO A 55 -21.44 -5.34 14.71
N ASP A 56 -22.03 -6.11 15.59
CA ASP A 56 -21.49 -6.48 16.91
C ASP A 56 -20.52 -7.68 16.88
N LYS A 57 -20.23 -8.24 15.68
CA LYS A 57 -19.25 -9.31 15.56
C LYS A 57 -17.88 -8.80 15.98
N VAL A 58 -17.31 -9.38 17.04
CA VAL A 58 -15.97 -9.03 17.55
C VAL A 58 -14.92 -9.43 16.52
N PHE A 59 -14.12 -8.44 16.07
CA PHE A 59 -13.05 -8.64 15.10
C PHE A 59 -11.66 -8.69 15.73
N PHE A 60 -11.45 -7.97 16.82
CA PHE A 60 -10.19 -7.95 17.58
C PHE A 60 -10.46 -8.41 18.99
N ARG A 61 -10.29 -9.70 19.26
CA ARG A 61 -10.70 -10.32 20.53
C ARG A 61 -10.00 -9.75 21.74
N THR A 62 -8.71 -9.46 21.62
CA THR A 62 -7.89 -8.89 22.69
C THR A 62 -8.40 -7.52 23.12
N ARG A 63 -8.97 -6.74 22.21
CA ARG A 63 -9.40 -5.36 22.42
C ARG A 63 -10.92 -5.20 22.51
N GLY A 64 -11.67 -6.19 22.05
CA GLY A 64 -13.13 -6.18 22.03
C GLY A 64 -13.75 -5.38 20.87
N GLU A 65 -12.94 -4.81 19.96
CA GLU A 65 -13.45 -4.01 18.84
C GLU A 65 -14.22 -4.89 17.85
N THR A 66 -15.34 -4.35 17.42
CA THR A 66 -16.32 -5.01 16.55
C THR A 66 -16.11 -4.68 15.07
N LYS A 67 -16.86 -5.35 14.22
CA LYS A 67 -16.93 -5.02 12.81
C LYS A 67 -17.42 -3.59 12.56
N LEU A 68 -18.38 -3.11 13.37
CA LEU A 68 -18.87 -1.74 13.26
C LEU A 68 -17.78 -0.74 13.63
N ASP A 69 -16.95 -1.05 14.63
CA ASP A 69 -15.84 -0.19 15.03
C ASP A 69 -14.79 -0.10 13.92
N LEU A 70 -14.50 -1.21 13.21
CA LEU A 70 -13.63 -1.20 12.03
C LEU A 70 -14.19 -0.29 10.91
N VAL A 71 -15.50 -0.36 10.64
CA VAL A 71 -16.12 0.52 9.64
C VAL A 71 -16.04 1.98 10.09
N ARG A 72 -16.35 2.28 11.35
CA ARG A 72 -16.26 3.64 11.92
C ARG A 72 -14.83 4.19 11.86
N TYR A 73 -13.84 3.34 12.13
CA TYR A 73 -12.45 3.71 11.99
C TYR A 73 -12.15 4.22 10.58
N TYR A 74 -12.52 3.45 9.54
CA TYR A 74 -12.30 3.86 8.16
C TYR A 74 -13.06 5.12 7.77
N LEU A 75 -14.24 5.34 8.34
CA LEU A 75 -14.95 6.61 8.16
C LEU A 75 -14.21 7.79 8.79
N ALA A 76 -13.58 7.58 9.96
CA ALA A 76 -12.85 8.62 10.68
C ALA A 76 -11.55 9.05 9.98
N VAL A 77 -10.87 8.14 9.24
CA VAL A 77 -9.67 8.43 8.45
C VAL A 77 -9.97 8.56 6.95
N GLY A 78 -11.22 8.88 6.63
CA GLY A 78 -11.81 8.75 5.29
C GLY A 78 -11.06 9.47 4.18
N GLU A 79 -10.64 10.73 4.39
CA GLU A 79 -9.90 11.50 3.38
C GLU A 79 -8.55 10.83 3.04
N GLY A 80 -7.83 10.37 4.05
CA GLY A 80 -6.53 9.73 3.89
C GLY A 80 -6.62 8.39 3.17
N ILE A 81 -7.53 7.50 3.61
CA ILE A 81 -7.68 6.17 3.00
C ILE A 81 -8.20 6.26 1.56
N VAL A 82 -9.13 7.17 1.26
CA VAL A 82 -9.63 7.37 -0.11
C VAL A 82 -8.53 7.91 -1.00
N ARG A 83 -7.74 8.91 -0.55
CA ARG A 83 -6.65 9.46 -1.33
C ARG A 83 -5.64 8.39 -1.76
N VAL A 84 -5.20 7.54 -0.83
CA VAL A 84 -4.18 6.52 -1.12
C VAL A 84 -4.70 5.40 -2.02
N LEU A 85 -5.99 5.09 -1.94
CA LEU A 85 -6.64 4.06 -2.76
C LEU A 85 -7.21 4.61 -4.08
N TYR A 86 -7.22 5.93 -4.26
CA TYR A 86 -7.93 6.58 -5.34
C TYR A 86 -7.50 6.09 -6.72
N GLU A 87 -8.49 5.53 -7.45
CA GLU A 87 -8.31 4.97 -8.79
C GLU A 87 -7.27 3.84 -8.89
N ARG A 88 -6.93 3.16 -7.77
CA ARG A 88 -6.01 2.03 -7.79
C ARG A 88 -6.75 0.70 -7.73
N PRO A 89 -6.42 -0.28 -8.60
CA PRO A 89 -6.85 -1.66 -8.38
C PRO A 89 -6.41 -2.09 -6.99
N THR A 90 -7.34 -2.60 -6.19
CA THR A 90 -7.08 -2.88 -4.76
C THR A 90 -7.50 -4.28 -4.39
N GLN A 91 -6.56 -5.07 -3.90
CA GLN A 91 -6.81 -6.38 -3.32
C GLN A 91 -7.29 -6.22 -1.88
N LEU A 92 -8.29 -7.02 -1.51
CA LEU A 92 -8.89 -7.01 -0.18
C LEU A 92 -8.36 -8.19 0.64
N LYS A 93 -7.71 -7.92 1.76
CA LYS A 93 -7.37 -8.96 2.72
C LYS A 93 -8.47 -9.03 3.76
N ARG A 94 -9.32 -10.02 3.59
CA ARG A 94 -10.53 -10.23 4.38
C ARG A 94 -10.29 -11.23 5.51
N HIS A 95 -10.92 -10.97 6.65
CA HIS A 95 -10.90 -11.85 7.80
C HIS A 95 -12.34 -12.11 8.29
N PRO A 96 -13.10 -13.00 7.63
CA PRO A 96 -14.50 -13.25 7.97
C PRO A 96 -14.71 -13.64 9.44
N ASP A 97 -13.72 -14.29 10.05
CA ASP A 97 -13.76 -14.77 11.43
C ASP A 97 -13.01 -13.88 12.43
N GLY A 98 -12.73 -12.62 12.04
CA GLY A 98 -11.97 -11.66 12.82
C GLY A 98 -10.47 -11.72 12.53
N ALA A 99 -9.71 -10.81 13.15
CA ALA A 99 -8.29 -10.58 12.86
C ALA A 99 -7.40 -11.82 13.08
N GLU A 100 -7.79 -12.68 14.03
CA GLU A 100 -7.08 -13.91 14.36
C GLU A 100 -7.48 -15.09 13.47
N GLY A 101 -8.55 -14.93 12.65
CA GLY A 101 -9.03 -15.95 11.72
C GLY A 101 -8.20 -16.00 10.44
N GLU A 102 -8.44 -17.03 9.64
CA GLU A 102 -7.77 -17.21 8.36
C GLU A 102 -8.03 -16.03 7.41
N ALA A 103 -6.97 -15.56 6.76
CA ALA A 103 -7.03 -14.47 5.81
C ALA A 103 -7.44 -14.96 4.42
N ILE A 104 -8.40 -14.29 3.80
CA ILE A 104 -8.79 -14.49 2.41
C ILE A 104 -8.28 -13.32 1.58
N TYR A 105 -7.34 -13.58 0.67
CA TYR A 105 -6.89 -12.58 -0.30
C TYR A 105 -7.85 -12.54 -1.48
N GLN A 106 -8.72 -11.55 -1.49
CA GLN A 106 -9.72 -11.37 -2.53
C GLN A 106 -9.26 -10.37 -3.56
N LYS A 107 -9.01 -10.84 -4.79
CA LYS A 107 -8.66 -10.02 -5.95
C LYS A 107 -9.90 -9.55 -6.71
N ARG A 108 -10.94 -10.40 -6.83
CA ARG A 108 -12.16 -10.06 -7.56
C ARG A 108 -13.24 -9.57 -6.62
N VAL A 109 -13.86 -8.46 -6.95
CA VAL A 109 -15.09 -8.04 -6.26
C VAL A 109 -16.23 -9.03 -6.54
N PRO A 110 -17.17 -9.24 -5.58
CA PRO A 110 -18.33 -10.09 -5.78
C PRO A 110 -19.16 -9.64 -6.98
N LYS A 111 -19.75 -10.60 -7.71
CA LYS A 111 -20.67 -10.29 -8.84
C LYS A 111 -21.91 -9.53 -8.37
N HIS A 112 -22.45 -9.92 -7.21
CA HIS A 112 -23.58 -9.22 -6.59
C HIS A 112 -23.04 -8.10 -5.69
N ARG A 113 -22.87 -6.93 -6.26
CA ARG A 113 -22.44 -5.71 -5.58
C ARG A 113 -23.33 -4.55 -5.94
N PRO A 114 -23.41 -3.51 -5.12
CA PRO A 114 -24.08 -2.26 -5.51
C PRO A 114 -23.48 -1.68 -6.79
N ASP A 115 -24.31 -1.05 -7.62
CA ASP A 115 -23.90 -0.51 -8.93
C ASP A 115 -22.84 0.61 -8.81
N TRP A 116 -22.78 1.29 -7.66
CA TRP A 116 -21.79 2.32 -7.36
C TRP A 116 -20.42 1.78 -6.94
N ILE A 117 -20.24 0.46 -6.85
CA ILE A 117 -18.91 -0.16 -6.61
C ILE A 117 -18.14 -0.20 -7.91
N GLU A 118 -17.16 0.67 -8.02
CA GLU A 118 -16.28 0.75 -9.17
C GLU A 118 -15.17 -0.31 -9.14
N THR A 119 -14.72 -0.69 -10.32
CA THR A 119 -13.67 -1.70 -10.49
C THR A 119 -12.63 -1.25 -11.52
N ALA A 120 -11.46 -1.84 -11.40
CA ALA A 120 -10.42 -1.77 -12.43
C ALA A 120 -10.06 -3.19 -12.86
N THR A 121 -10.05 -3.44 -14.16
CA THR A 121 -9.67 -4.75 -14.71
C THR A 121 -8.15 -4.86 -14.78
N VAL A 122 -7.59 -5.86 -14.11
CA VAL A 122 -6.17 -6.23 -14.22
C VAL A 122 -6.03 -7.53 -14.99
N THR A 123 -5.02 -7.61 -15.85
CA THR A 123 -4.71 -8.80 -16.62
C THR A 123 -3.49 -9.49 -16.03
N PHE A 124 -3.61 -10.78 -15.76
CA PHE A 124 -2.50 -11.60 -15.29
C PHE A 124 -1.72 -12.19 -16.48
N PRO A 125 -0.43 -12.56 -16.28
CA PRO A 125 0.38 -13.20 -17.34
C PRO A 125 -0.23 -14.46 -17.95
N SER A 126 -1.15 -15.13 -17.22
CA SER A 126 -1.92 -16.27 -17.73
C SER A 126 -3.03 -15.89 -18.72
N GLY A 127 -3.20 -14.62 -19.07
CA GLY A 127 -4.30 -14.09 -19.87
C GLY A 127 -5.64 -13.97 -19.13
N ARG A 128 -5.73 -14.45 -17.88
CA ARG A 128 -6.93 -14.26 -17.04
C ARG A 128 -6.99 -12.85 -16.53
N THR A 129 -8.21 -12.35 -16.36
CA THR A 129 -8.47 -11.00 -15.82
C THR A 129 -9.15 -11.08 -14.45
N ALA A 130 -9.03 -10.02 -13.67
CA ALA A 130 -9.83 -9.80 -12.47
C ALA A 130 -10.29 -8.35 -12.41
N ASP A 131 -11.55 -8.15 -12.02
CA ASP A 131 -12.09 -6.84 -11.69
C ASP A 131 -11.84 -6.60 -10.20
N GLU A 132 -10.78 -5.86 -9.90
CA GLU A 132 -10.41 -5.49 -8.54
C GLU A 132 -11.16 -4.23 -8.09
N LEU A 133 -11.38 -4.06 -6.79
CA LEU A 133 -11.99 -2.84 -6.26
C LEU A 133 -11.16 -1.62 -6.68
N CYS A 134 -11.84 -0.58 -7.14
CA CYS A 134 -11.23 0.69 -7.51
C CYS A 134 -11.91 1.81 -6.74
N VAL A 135 -11.26 2.29 -5.68
CA VAL A 135 -11.88 3.27 -4.76
C VAL A 135 -11.88 4.66 -5.37
N THR A 136 -13.06 5.30 -5.38
CA THR A 136 -13.26 6.70 -5.79
C THR A 136 -14.05 7.50 -4.74
N GLU A 137 -14.72 6.80 -3.82
CA GLU A 137 -15.49 7.42 -2.73
C GLU A 137 -15.43 6.58 -1.44
N LEU A 138 -15.66 7.22 -0.30
CA LEU A 138 -15.53 6.61 1.03
C LEU A 138 -16.52 5.47 1.28
N ALA A 139 -17.70 5.53 0.68
CA ALA A 139 -18.72 4.47 0.80
C ALA A 139 -18.19 3.11 0.32
N GLN A 140 -17.30 3.09 -0.68
CA GLN A 140 -16.68 1.85 -1.20
C GLN A 140 -15.73 1.22 -0.18
N VAL A 141 -15.01 2.04 0.59
CA VAL A 141 -14.17 1.57 1.70
C VAL A 141 -15.03 0.98 2.82
N ALA A 142 -16.11 1.68 3.21
CA ALA A 142 -17.06 1.19 4.21
C ALA A 142 -17.73 -0.13 3.78
N TRP A 143 -18.13 -0.23 2.51
CA TRP A 143 -18.66 -1.46 1.93
C TRP A 143 -17.64 -2.62 1.98
N ALA A 144 -16.39 -2.38 1.62
CA ALA A 144 -15.35 -3.39 1.68
C ALA A 144 -15.07 -3.83 3.13
N ALA A 145 -15.05 -2.90 4.08
CA ALA A 145 -14.91 -3.21 5.51
C ALA A 145 -16.10 -4.08 6.00
N ASN A 146 -17.34 -3.82 5.53
CA ASN A 146 -18.47 -4.71 5.81
C ASN A 146 -18.26 -6.13 5.27
N LEU A 147 -17.51 -6.33 4.19
CA LEU A 147 -17.10 -7.65 3.70
C LEU A 147 -15.99 -8.29 4.55
N ALA A 148 -15.70 -7.75 5.74
CA ALA A 148 -14.63 -8.17 6.63
C ALA A 148 -13.21 -7.87 6.10
N THR A 149 -13.05 -6.84 5.28
CA THR A 149 -11.73 -6.37 4.86
C THR A 149 -11.09 -5.60 6.00
N ILE A 150 -9.96 -6.11 6.50
CA ILE A 150 -9.13 -5.43 7.50
C ILE A 150 -8.02 -4.64 6.80
N ASP A 151 -7.34 -5.26 5.84
CA ASP A 151 -6.23 -4.66 5.07
C ASP A 151 -6.65 -4.35 3.64
N PHE A 152 -6.32 -3.16 3.14
CA PHE A 152 -6.42 -2.77 1.74
C PHE A 152 -5.04 -2.76 1.09
N HIS A 153 -4.90 -3.46 -0.03
CA HIS A 153 -3.62 -3.67 -0.71
C HIS A 153 -3.69 -3.12 -2.16
N PRO A 154 -3.44 -1.82 -2.38
CA PRO A 154 -3.49 -1.22 -3.70
C PRO A 154 -2.28 -1.57 -4.55
N TRP A 155 -2.49 -1.60 -5.87
CA TRP A 155 -1.43 -1.57 -6.86
C TRP A 155 -0.69 -0.22 -6.82
N PRO A 156 0.59 -0.17 -7.23
CA PRO A 156 1.34 1.07 -7.36
C PRO A 156 0.97 1.86 -8.65
N SER A 157 -0.09 1.48 -9.33
CA SER A 157 -0.59 2.08 -10.57
C SER A 157 -2.07 2.41 -10.47
N ARG A 158 -2.58 3.26 -11.37
CA ARG A 158 -3.99 3.66 -11.40
C ARG A 158 -4.73 2.97 -12.55
N ARG A 159 -6.07 2.87 -12.46
CA ARG A 159 -6.94 2.17 -13.44
C ARG A 159 -6.81 2.67 -14.87
N ARG A 160 -6.42 3.94 -15.06
CA ARG A 160 -6.21 4.52 -16.40
C ARG A 160 -5.04 3.88 -17.14
N ASP A 161 -4.05 3.40 -16.38
CA ASP A 161 -2.88 2.70 -16.89
C ASP A 161 -2.29 1.80 -15.81
N VAL A 162 -2.72 0.54 -15.80
CA VAL A 162 -2.32 -0.42 -14.76
C VAL A 162 -0.92 -1.01 -14.98
N GLU A 163 -0.34 -0.81 -16.15
CA GLU A 163 0.98 -1.36 -16.51
C GLU A 163 2.13 -0.41 -16.16
N HIS A 164 1.84 0.87 -15.91
CA HIS A 164 2.85 1.87 -15.56
C HIS A 164 2.62 2.39 -14.13
N PRO A 165 3.47 1.99 -13.17
CA PRO A 165 3.41 2.50 -11.80
C PRO A 165 3.59 4.02 -11.75
N ASP A 166 2.81 4.68 -10.87
CA ASP A 166 2.98 6.09 -10.49
C ASP A 166 3.61 6.22 -9.10
N GLU A 167 4.12 5.10 -8.54
CA GLU A 167 4.66 5.03 -7.19
C GLU A 167 5.87 4.09 -7.13
N LEU A 168 7.01 4.63 -6.70
CA LEU A 168 8.18 3.86 -6.27
C LEU A 168 8.01 3.54 -4.79
N ARG A 169 8.17 2.27 -4.41
CA ARG A 169 8.01 1.76 -3.04
C ARG A 169 9.33 1.30 -2.47
N ILE A 170 9.68 1.82 -1.32
CA ILE A 170 10.83 1.40 -0.52
C ILE A 170 10.28 0.72 0.72
N ASP A 171 10.46 -0.59 0.81
CA ASP A 171 9.99 -1.43 1.91
C ASP A 171 11.16 -1.82 2.81
N VAL A 172 11.21 -1.21 3.99
CA VAL A 172 12.23 -1.41 5.03
C VAL A 172 11.73 -2.53 5.95
N ASP A 173 12.17 -3.77 5.70
CA ASP A 173 11.68 -5.00 6.34
C ASP A 173 12.71 -5.63 7.28
N PRO A 174 12.59 -5.43 8.62
CA PRO A 174 13.46 -6.05 9.60
C PRO A 174 13.42 -7.58 9.54
N GLN A 175 14.57 -8.22 9.44
CA GLN A 175 14.71 -9.66 9.46
C GLN A 175 14.70 -10.22 10.90
N PRO A 176 14.65 -11.55 11.12
CA PRO A 176 14.77 -12.12 12.44
C PRO A 176 16.03 -11.61 13.16
N GLY A 177 15.89 -11.21 14.43
CA GLY A 177 16.94 -10.56 15.21
C GLY A 177 16.94 -9.03 15.17
N THR A 178 16.17 -8.42 14.24
CA THR A 178 15.97 -6.96 14.15
C THR A 178 14.51 -6.56 14.34
N GLY A 179 14.28 -5.29 14.66
CA GLY A 179 12.97 -4.77 14.98
C GLY A 179 12.71 -3.37 14.44
N PHE A 180 11.74 -2.70 15.03
CA PHE A 180 11.34 -1.36 14.61
C PHE A 180 12.43 -0.31 14.86
N ALA A 181 13.27 -0.50 15.91
CA ALA A 181 14.38 0.38 16.20
C ALA A 181 15.43 0.38 15.06
N GLU A 182 15.74 -0.81 14.51
CA GLU A 182 16.64 -0.93 13.36
C GLU A 182 15.98 -0.38 12.09
N ALA A 183 14.67 -0.60 11.91
CA ALA A 183 13.93 -0.01 10.80
C ALA A 183 13.98 1.52 10.82
N LYS A 184 13.90 2.17 11.99
CA LYS A 184 14.04 3.64 12.13
C LYS A 184 15.42 4.10 11.68
N LYS A 185 16.49 3.44 12.10
CA LYS A 185 17.87 3.77 11.69
C LYS A 185 18.04 3.67 10.16
N VAL A 186 17.52 2.60 9.57
CA VAL A 186 17.58 2.41 8.10
C VAL A 186 16.71 3.44 7.39
N ALA A 187 15.54 3.77 7.92
CA ALA A 187 14.66 4.80 7.35
C ALA A 187 15.34 6.19 7.34
N ALA A 188 16.19 6.51 8.33
CA ALA A 188 16.99 7.74 8.32
C ALA A 188 17.97 7.74 7.13
N VAL A 189 18.68 6.62 6.88
CA VAL A 189 19.59 6.50 5.72
C VAL A 189 18.83 6.57 4.40
N VAL A 190 17.63 5.97 4.33
CA VAL A 190 16.71 6.09 3.18
C VAL A 190 16.36 7.56 2.95
N LYS A 191 16.01 8.30 4.02
CA LYS A 191 15.67 9.73 3.94
C LYS A 191 16.82 10.56 3.37
N GLU A 192 18.04 10.40 3.92
CA GLU A 192 19.25 11.08 3.43
C GLU A 192 19.51 10.79 1.95
N THR A 193 19.38 9.51 1.56
CA THR A 193 19.56 9.08 0.17
C THR A 193 18.52 9.69 -0.78
N LEU A 194 17.27 9.80 -0.34
CA LEU A 194 16.22 10.46 -1.11
C LEU A 194 16.45 11.96 -1.24
N ASP A 195 16.90 12.62 -0.16
CA ASP A 195 17.18 14.07 -0.16
C ASP A 195 18.29 14.41 -1.16
N GLU A 196 19.37 13.64 -1.21
CA GLU A 196 20.44 13.83 -2.19
C GLU A 196 19.96 13.70 -3.64
N LEU A 197 19.01 12.82 -3.89
CA LEU A 197 18.34 12.70 -5.18
C LEU A 197 17.35 13.85 -5.44
N GLY A 198 17.00 14.64 -4.42
CA GLY A 198 15.91 15.61 -4.46
C GLY A 198 14.54 14.92 -4.61
N PHE A 199 14.39 13.72 -4.05
CA PHE A 199 13.15 12.98 -4.03
C PHE A 199 12.38 13.25 -2.74
N THR A 200 11.08 13.45 -2.85
CA THR A 200 10.20 13.52 -1.68
C THR A 200 9.69 12.12 -1.32
N GLY A 201 10.18 11.61 -0.21
CA GLY A 201 9.73 10.34 0.37
C GLY A 201 8.60 10.55 1.38
N TRP A 202 7.56 9.72 1.30
CA TRP A 202 6.38 9.76 2.15
C TRP A 202 6.32 8.50 3.03
N PRO A 203 6.78 8.61 4.31
CA PRO A 203 6.92 7.45 5.18
C PRO A 203 5.60 7.07 5.85
N LYS A 204 5.48 5.78 6.15
CA LYS A 204 4.46 5.21 7.03
C LYS A 204 5.00 3.97 7.74
N THR A 205 4.45 3.66 8.91
CA THR A 205 4.71 2.36 9.54
C THR A 205 4.09 1.23 8.70
N SER A 206 4.65 0.05 8.77
CA SER A 206 3.98 -1.13 8.17
C SER A 206 2.78 -1.60 9.01
N GLY A 207 2.60 -1.05 10.22
CA GLY A 207 1.71 -1.57 11.25
C GLY A 207 2.21 -2.89 11.84
N ASN A 208 3.48 -3.20 11.65
CA ASN A 208 4.25 -4.30 12.23
C ASN A 208 5.63 -3.75 12.62
N ARG A 209 6.73 -4.36 12.18
CA ARG A 209 8.10 -4.00 12.56
C ARG A 209 8.81 -3.10 11.54
N GLY A 210 8.24 -2.91 10.37
CA GLY A 210 8.89 -2.22 9.25
C GLY A 210 8.35 -0.81 8.99
N ILE A 211 9.01 -0.13 8.07
CA ILE A 211 8.65 1.18 7.56
C ILE A 211 8.56 1.10 6.04
N HIS A 212 7.53 1.70 5.45
CA HIS A 212 7.40 1.84 4.01
C HIS A 212 7.53 3.31 3.63
N VAL A 213 8.28 3.59 2.58
CA VAL A 213 8.39 4.95 2.03
C VAL A 213 7.90 4.92 0.59
N ALA A 214 6.96 5.77 0.26
CA ALA A 214 6.46 5.93 -1.10
C ALA A 214 7.02 7.22 -1.71
N CYS A 215 7.43 7.16 -2.98
CA CYS A 215 7.75 8.33 -3.78
C CYS A 215 6.82 8.35 -4.99
N ARG A 216 6.18 9.49 -5.27
CA ARG A 216 5.41 9.66 -6.50
C ARG A 216 6.35 9.77 -7.67
N ILE A 217 6.07 9.05 -8.76
CA ILE A 217 6.81 9.10 -10.02
C ILE A 217 5.87 9.31 -11.20
N GLU A 218 6.39 9.80 -12.33
CA GLU A 218 5.62 9.81 -13.57
C GLU A 218 5.38 8.37 -14.07
N PRO A 219 4.15 8.04 -14.53
CA PRO A 219 3.81 6.70 -15.01
C PRO A 219 4.32 6.45 -16.43
N ASN A 220 5.61 6.68 -16.66
CA ASN A 220 6.28 6.54 -17.96
C ASN A 220 7.09 5.25 -18.05
N TRP A 221 7.19 4.48 -16.96
CA TRP A 221 8.07 3.34 -16.81
C TRP A 221 7.28 2.10 -16.41
N GLY A 222 7.60 0.97 -17.03
CA GLY A 222 7.00 -0.31 -16.69
C GLY A 222 7.51 -0.87 -15.35
N PHE A 223 6.83 -1.87 -14.82
CA PHE A 223 7.20 -2.52 -13.54
C PHE A 223 8.64 -3.00 -13.48
N ARG A 224 9.18 -3.51 -14.59
CA ARG A 224 10.58 -3.96 -14.65
C ARG A 224 11.54 -2.82 -14.37
N ASP A 225 11.32 -1.69 -15.01
CA ASP A 225 12.19 -0.52 -14.91
C ASP A 225 12.13 0.09 -13.50
N VAL A 226 10.91 0.27 -12.96
CA VAL A 226 10.72 0.78 -11.59
C VAL A 226 11.40 -0.15 -10.57
N ARG A 227 11.29 -1.47 -10.74
CA ARG A 227 11.97 -2.44 -9.88
C ARG A 227 13.49 -2.39 -9.99
N ARG A 228 14.06 -2.21 -11.21
CA ARG A 228 15.52 -2.03 -11.40
C ARG A 228 16.00 -0.79 -10.64
N CYS A 229 15.29 0.32 -10.76
CA CYS A 229 15.57 1.53 -10.00
C CYS A 229 15.46 1.31 -8.48
N ALA A 230 14.44 0.59 -8.02
CA ALA A 230 14.29 0.23 -6.61
C ALA A 230 15.44 -0.64 -6.09
N LEU A 231 15.96 -1.56 -6.91
CA LEU A 231 17.11 -2.39 -6.56
C LEU A 231 18.39 -1.56 -6.47
N ALA A 232 18.65 -0.67 -7.43
CA ALA A 232 19.80 0.23 -7.41
C ALA A 232 19.74 1.17 -6.18
N PHE A 233 18.57 1.71 -5.86
CA PHE A 233 18.36 2.49 -4.65
C PHE A 233 18.67 1.67 -3.38
N ALA A 234 18.15 0.44 -3.30
CA ALA A 234 18.36 -0.44 -2.15
C ALA A 234 19.85 -0.78 -1.94
N ARG A 235 20.58 -1.05 -3.03
CA ARG A 235 22.04 -1.30 -2.99
C ARG A 235 22.84 -0.07 -2.55
N GLU A 236 22.42 1.11 -2.96
CA GLU A 236 23.05 2.35 -2.50
C GLU A 236 22.85 2.54 -0.99
N VAL A 237 21.65 2.27 -0.46
CA VAL A 237 21.39 2.31 0.98
C VAL A 237 22.21 1.24 1.71
N GLU A 238 22.34 0.02 1.17
CA GLU A 238 23.21 -1.03 1.72
C GLU A 238 24.68 -0.59 1.75
N ARG A 239 25.18 0.06 0.68
CA ARG A 239 26.56 0.59 0.60
C ARG A 239 26.84 1.65 1.68
N ARG A 240 25.83 2.46 2.04
CA ARG A 240 25.93 3.48 3.08
C ARG A 240 25.87 2.92 4.50
N ALA A 241 25.16 1.81 4.70
CA ALA A 241 24.96 1.20 6.00
C ALA A 241 25.06 -0.34 5.94
N PRO A 242 26.22 -0.90 5.53
CA PRO A 242 26.36 -2.34 5.24
C PRO A 242 26.12 -3.25 6.45
N GLU A 243 26.37 -2.74 7.66
CA GLU A 243 26.13 -3.49 8.89
C GLU A 243 24.65 -3.56 9.29
N LEU A 244 23.82 -2.64 8.78
CA LEU A 244 22.39 -2.54 9.12
C LEU A 244 21.49 -3.05 8.02
N VAL A 245 21.89 -2.91 6.77
CA VAL A 245 21.06 -3.13 5.58
C VAL A 245 21.54 -4.31 4.78
N THR A 246 20.62 -5.00 4.12
CA THR A 246 20.93 -6.04 3.14
C THR A 246 19.96 -6.01 1.96
N THR A 247 20.48 -6.27 0.77
CA THR A 247 19.72 -6.55 -0.45
C THR A 247 19.81 -8.03 -0.86
N ALA A 248 20.41 -8.86 -0.02
CA ALA A 248 20.64 -10.27 -0.32
C ALA A 248 19.33 -11.00 -0.63
N TRP A 249 19.33 -11.69 -1.80
CA TRP A 249 18.16 -12.47 -2.21
C TRP A 249 17.87 -13.64 -1.27
N TRP A 250 18.95 -14.38 -0.88
CA TRP A 250 18.81 -15.54 -0.02
C TRP A 250 18.58 -15.15 1.42
N LYS A 251 17.53 -15.66 2.03
CA LYS A 251 17.20 -15.37 3.43
C LYS A 251 18.32 -15.75 4.38
N GLU A 252 19.02 -16.84 4.07
CA GLU A 252 20.15 -17.35 4.85
C GLU A 252 21.37 -16.42 4.83
N GLU A 253 21.45 -15.49 3.89
CA GLU A 253 22.55 -14.53 3.74
C GLU A 253 22.22 -13.16 4.36
N ARG A 254 20.97 -12.94 4.80
CA ARG A 254 20.53 -11.65 5.31
C ARG A 254 21.06 -11.32 6.70
N GLY A 255 21.29 -12.35 7.54
CA GLY A 255 21.71 -12.16 8.93
C GLY A 255 20.69 -11.34 9.73
N GLU A 256 21.15 -10.71 10.80
CA GLU A 256 20.37 -9.81 11.65
C GLU A 256 20.43 -8.38 11.09
N ARG A 257 19.99 -8.20 9.84
CA ARG A 257 19.96 -6.91 9.14
C ARG A 257 18.54 -6.60 8.66
N VAL A 258 18.32 -5.39 8.24
CA VAL A 258 17.08 -4.92 7.65
C VAL A 258 17.16 -5.14 6.13
N PHE A 259 16.20 -5.84 5.59
CA PHE A 259 16.11 -6.09 4.14
C PHE A 259 15.31 -4.96 3.48
N ILE A 260 15.87 -4.31 2.47
CA ILE A 260 15.08 -3.42 1.62
C ILE A 260 14.47 -4.26 0.50
N ASP A 261 13.15 -4.52 0.61
CA ASP A 261 12.43 -5.37 -0.36
C ASP A 261 12.07 -4.60 -1.62
N TYR A 262 13.02 -4.51 -2.54
CA TYR A 262 12.86 -3.93 -3.87
C TYR A 262 11.81 -4.68 -4.72
N ASN A 263 11.46 -5.92 -4.36
CA ASN A 263 10.45 -6.71 -5.07
C ASN A 263 9.01 -6.21 -4.87
N GLN A 264 8.77 -5.30 -3.93
CA GLN A 264 7.47 -4.63 -3.82
C GLN A 264 7.13 -3.76 -5.04
N ASN A 265 8.12 -3.52 -5.90
CA ASN A 265 7.95 -2.85 -7.19
C ASN A 265 7.78 -3.82 -8.37
N ALA A 266 7.77 -5.13 -8.14
CA ALA A 266 7.44 -6.10 -9.19
C ALA A 266 5.93 -6.09 -9.47
N ARG A 267 5.56 -6.45 -10.70
CA ARG A 267 4.15 -6.57 -11.09
C ARG A 267 3.41 -7.56 -10.19
N ASP A 268 2.16 -7.30 -9.88
CA ASP A 268 1.28 -8.06 -8.96
C ASP A 268 1.70 -7.98 -7.48
N ARG A 269 2.68 -7.15 -7.13
CA ARG A 269 3.02 -6.90 -5.74
C ARG A 269 2.20 -5.74 -5.18
N THR A 270 1.68 -5.98 -4.00
CA THR A 270 0.86 -5.01 -3.27
C THR A 270 1.27 -4.99 -1.81
N ILE A 271 1.19 -3.84 -1.19
CA ILE A 271 1.49 -3.67 0.23
C ILE A 271 0.29 -3.03 0.94
N ALA A 272 0.17 -3.19 2.25
CA ALA A 272 -0.89 -2.54 3.01
C ALA A 272 -0.86 -1.03 2.79
N SER A 273 -2.00 -0.44 2.44
CA SER A 273 -2.09 1.01 2.21
C SER A 273 -1.87 1.79 3.49
N ALA A 274 -1.52 3.08 3.36
CA ALA A 274 -1.63 3.99 4.47
C ALA A 274 -3.06 3.94 5.04
N TYR A 275 -3.16 4.09 6.35
CA TYR A 275 -4.40 3.99 7.13
C TYR A 275 -5.05 2.61 7.19
N SER A 276 -4.51 1.57 6.55
CA SER A 276 -5.00 0.20 6.72
C SER A 276 -4.76 -0.31 8.13
N VAL A 277 -5.80 -0.87 8.74
CA VAL A 277 -5.67 -1.65 9.98
C VAL A 277 -4.98 -2.97 9.65
N ARG A 278 -4.17 -3.47 10.59
CA ARG A 278 -3.51 -4.76 10.44
C ARG A 278 -4.26 -5.81 11.25
N ALA A 279 -4.39 -7.00 10.70
CA ALA A 279 -5.00 -8.14 11.39
C ALA A 279 -4.03 -8.69 12.46
N ARG A 280 -3.85 -7.93 13.51
CA ARG A 280 -3.02 -8.22 14.69
C ARG A 280 -3.85 -8.03 15.96
N PRO A 281 -3.51 -8.69 17.07
CA PRO A 281 -4.26 -8.57 18.33
C PRO A 281 -4.45 -7.10 18.78
N ASP A 282 -3.43 -6.27 18.53
CA ASP A 282 -3.41 -4.85 18.96
C ASP A 282 -4.09 -3.90 17.97
N ALA A 283 -4.64 -4.42 16.85
CA ALA A 283 -5.26 -3.63 15.79
C ALA A 283 -4.40 -2.44 15.35
N THR A 284 -3.08 -2.67 15.18
CA THR A 284 -2.15 -1.64 14.72
C THR A 284 -2.52 -1.16 13.32
N VAL A 285 -2.08 0.04 12.97
CA VAL A 285 -2.37 0.70 11.70
C VAL A 285 -1.08 0.92 10.91
N SER A 286 -1.14 0.76 9.60
CA SER A 286 -0.10 1.25 8.70
C SER A 286 -0.20 2.78 8.63
N ALA A 287 0.39 3.45 9.61
CA ALA A 287 0.18 4.86 9.91
C ALA A 287 1.18 5.76 9.20
N PRO A 288 0.71 6.72 8.40
CA PRO A 288 1.56 7.79 7.88
C PRO A 288 2.11 8.67 9.02
N PHE A 289 3.36 9.08 8.86
CA PHE A 289 4.00 10.00 9.79
C PHE A 289 4.89 11.01 9.04
N ARG A 290 5.30 12.09 9.73
CA ARG A 290 6.26 13.06 9.20
C ARG A 290 7.67 12.63 9.57
N TRP A 291 8.65 12.92 8.74
CA TRP A 291 10.04 12.54 8.99
C TRP A 291 10.59 13.02 10.34
N GLU A 292 10.12 14.18 10.80
CA GLU A 292 10.50 14.76 12.10
C GLU A 292 10.00 13.94 13.30
N GLU A 293 9.04 13.04 13.08
CA GLU A 293 8.50 12.17 14.13
C GLU A 293 9.30 10.86 14.25
N LEU A 294 10.18 10.53 13.28
CA LEU A 294 10.80 9.22 13.12
C LEU A 294 11.45 8.68 14.40
N ASP A 295 12.21 9.51 15.11
CA ASP A 295 12.94 9.06 16.30
C ASP A 295 12.03 8.74 17.47
N ALA A 296 10.95 9.49 17.63
CA ALA A 296 10.08 9.44 18.81
C ALA A 296 8.92 8.43 18.70
N LEU A 297 8.57 7.99 17.48
CA LEU A 297 7.38 7.12 17.30
C LEU A 297 7.68 5.65 17.58
N GLU A 298 6.65 4.95 18.08
CA GLU A 298 6.62 3.50 18.21
C GLU A 298 5.41 2.92 17.45
N THR A 299 5.49 1.66 17.03
CA THR A 299 4.43 1.03 16.23
C THR A 299 3.11 0.96 17.01
N GLU A 300 3.19 0.77 18.32
CA GLU A 300 2.09 0.63 19.26
C GLU A 300 1.31 1.93 19.45
N ASP A 301 1.89 3.09 19.12
CA ASP A 301 1.20 4.39 19.16
C ASP A 301 0.06 4.48 18.14
N PHE A 302 0.15 3.67 17.07
CA PHE A 302 -0.76 3.73 15.93
C PHE A 302 -1.69 2.52 15.88
N THR A 303 -2.81 2.64 16.56
CA THR A 303 -3.85 1.61 16.58
C THR A 303 -5.15 2.13 15.99
N MET A 304 -6.10 1.22 15.77
CA MET A 304 -7.46 1.58 15.36
C MET A 304 -8.15 2.55 16.35
N ALA A 305 -7.75 2.52 17.63
CA ALA A 305 -8.30 3.43 18.64
C ALA A 305 -7.63 4.82 18.65
N THR A 306 -6.32 4.90 18.43
CA THR A 306 -5.56 6.16 18.55
C THR A 306 -5.53 6.97 17.26
N MET A 307 -5.53 6.30 16.11
CA MET A 307 -5.36 6.92 14.80
C MET A 307 -6.48 7.92 14.44
N PRO A 308 -7.76 7.72 14.78
CA PRO A 308 -8.82 8.71 14.52
C PRO A 308 -8.55 10.07 15.19
N GLY A 309 -8.09 10.07 16.45
CA GLY A 309 -7.71 11.30 17.14
C GLY A 309 -6.51 11.99 16.52
N ARG A 310 -5.49 11.22 16.10
CA ARG A 310 -4.34 11.75 15.36
C ARG A 310 -4.77 12.36 14.02
N PHE A 311 -5.60 11.66 13.25
CA PHE A 311 -6.10 12.15 11.97
C PHE A 311 -6.93 13.43 12.12
N ALA A 312 -7.80 13.50 13.12
CA ALA A 312 -8.58 14.71 13.41
C ALA A 312 -7.69 15.92 13.75
N LYS A 313 -6.53 15.70 14.39
CA LYS A 313 -5.59 16.75 14.78
C LYS A 313 -4.68 17.19 13.64
N LEU A 314 -4.16 16.27 12.84
CA LEU A 314 -3.10 16.53 11.85
C LEU A 314 -3.59 16.50 10.39
N GLY A 315 -4.78 15.95 10.14
CA GLY A 315 -5.25 15.63 8.80
C GLY A 315 -4.45 14.50 8.15
N ASP A 316 -4.53 14.39 6.85
CA ASP A 316 -3.70 13.48 6.07
C ASP A 316 -2.29 14.05 5.88
N VAL A 317 -1.33 13.52 6.63
CA VAL A 317 0.07 13.97 6.56
C VAL A 317 0.76 13.66 5.23
N GLN A 318 0.13 12.86 4.37
CA GLN A 318 0.60 12.56 3.01
C GLN A 318 -0.22 13.26 1.91
N ALA A 319 -1.04 14.26 2.25
CA ALA A 319 -1.95 14.93 1.30
C ALA A 319 -1.25 15.52 0.06
N GLY A 320 0.02 15.93 0.20
CA GLY A 320 0.81 16.53 -0.88
C GLY A 320 1.54 15.54 -1.80
N ILE A 321 1.36 14.22 -1.63
CA ILE A 321 2.15 13.22 -2.37
C ILE A 321 1.98 13.33 -3.89
N ASP A 322 0.78 13.67 -4.37
CA ASP A 322 0.51 13.78 -5.80
C ASP A 322 1.11 15.05 -6.44
N ASP A 323 1.51 16.03 -5.64
CA ASP A 323 2.13 17.28 -6.09
C ASP A 323 3.68 17.18 -6.10
N ALA A 324 4.27 16.13 -5.50
CA ALA A 324 5.71 15.95 -5.32
C ALA A 324 6.24 14.79 -6.17
N VAL A 325 6.25 14.97 -7.48
CA VAL A 325 6.67 13.93 -8.43
C VAL A 325 8.19 13.88 -8.57
N CYS A 326 8.77 12.70 -8.38
CA CYS A 326 10.20 12.43 -8.49
C CYS A 326 10.58 12.00 -9.90
N ASP A 327 11.73 12.44 -10.37
CA ASP A 327 12.27 12.07 -11.69
C ASP A 327 13.06 10.76 -11.61
N LEU A 328 12.45 9.66 -12.02
CA LEU A 328 13.05 8.34 -11.96
C LEU A 328 14.34 8.21 -12.79
N ARG A 329 14.58 9.09 -13.76
CA ARG A 329 15.80 9.08 -14.59
C ARG A 329 17.07 9.17 -13.76
N LYS A 330 17.05 9.85 -12.61
CA LYS A 330 18.20 9.91 -11.69
C LYS A 330 18.61 8.55 -11.14
N LEU A 331 17.65 7.64 -10.96
CA LEU A 331 17.94 6.26 -10.53
C LEU A 331 18.43 5.38 -11.69
N PHE A 332 18.09 5.69 -12.92
CA PHE A 332 18.66 4.98 -14.08
C PHE A 332 20.16 5.19 -14.22
N GLU A 333 20.68 6.35 -13.84
CA GLU A 333 22.14 6.59 -13.79
C GLU A 333 22.83 5.60 -12.83
N TRP A 334 22.17 5.29 -11.72
CA TRP A 334 22.69 4.28 -10.78
C TRP A 334 22.57 2.86 -11.32
N VAL A 335 21.49 2.54 -12.02
CA VAL A 335 21.30 1.24 -12.68
C VAL A 335 22.40 1.03 -13.73
N GLU A 336 22.68 2.02 -14.58
CA GLU A 336 23.73 1.96 -15.62
C GLU A 336 25.13 1.79 -14.99
N ARG A 337 25.42 2.51 -13.92
CA ARG A 337 26.67 2.36 -13.16
C ARG A 337 26.83 0.92 -12.64
N GLU A 338 25.81 0.39 -11.97
CA GLU A 338 25.85 -0.97 -11.41
C GLU A 338 25.98 -2.05 -12.50
N GLU A 339 25.33 -1.89 -13.63
CA GLU A 339 25.45 -2.81 -14.77
C GLU A 339 26.87 -2.77 -15.37
N ALA A 340 27.47 -1.58 -15.44
CA ALA A 340 28.86 -1.44 -15.88
C ALA A 340 29.86 -2.08 -14.90
N GLU A 341 29.53 -2.09 -13.61
CA GLU A 341 30.31 -2.76 -12.54
C GLU A 341 30.04 -4.27 -12.47
N GLY A 342 29.14 -4.80 -13.34
CA GLY A 342 28.81 -6.22 -13.41
C GLY A 342 27.74 -6.68 -12.41
N ALA A 343 27.06 -5.77 -11.72
CA ALA A 343 25.94 -6.10 -10.84
C ALA A 343 24.71 -6.47 -11.69
N GLY A 344 24.33 -7.74 -11.64
CA GLY A 344 23.14 -8.24 -12.37
C GLY A 344 21.82 -7.93 -11.69
N GLU A 345 20.71 -8.19 -12.40
CA GLU A 345 19.38 -8.18 -11.81
C GLU A 345 19.23 -9.29 -10.75
N ALA A 346 18.66 -8.94 -9.60
CA ALA A 346 18.30 -9.93 -8.59
C ALA A 346 17.09 -10.77 -9.01
N PRO A 347 16.97 -12.03 -8.56
CA PRO A 347 15.85 -12.90 -8.91
C PRO A 347 14.50 -12.32 -8.50
N TYR A 348 13.44 -12.65 -9.25
CA TYR A 348 12.07 -12.34 -8.89
C TYR A 348 11.51 -13.38 -7.92
N PRO A 349 10.59 -12.96 -7.03
CA PRO A 349 9.99 -13.89 -6.09
C PRO A 349 9.17 -14.98 -6.79
N PRO A 350 9.07 -16.19 -6.21
CA PRO A 350 8.28 -17.29 -6.74
C PRO A 350 6.78 -16.99 -6.71
N ASN A 351 5.99 -17.91 -7.22
CA ASN A 351 4.53 -17.94 -7.18
C ASN A 351 3.81 -16.94 -8.09
N PHE A 352 4.55 -16.21 -8.93
CA PHE A 352 3.97 -15.38 -9.99
C PHE A 352 4.42 -15.90 -11.35
N PRO A 353 3.53 -15.91 -12.35
CA PRO A 353 3.92 -16.21 -13.71
C PRO A 353 5.04 -15.25 -14.17
N LYS A 354 6.00 -15.78 -14.89
CA LYS A 354 7.10 -14.98 -15.45
C LYS A 354 6.57 -14.07 -16.54
N MET A 355 6.80 -12.76 -16.39
CA MET A 355 6.52 -11.80 -17.46
C MET A 355 7.61 -11.86 -18.52
N PRO A 356 7.32 -11.46 -19.78
CA PRO A 356 8.36 -11.32 -20.79
C PRO A 356 9.49 -10.41 -20.30
N GLY A 357 10.75 -10.85 -20.51
CA GLY A 357 11.93 -10.09 -20.11
C GLY A 357 12.32 -10.14 -18.63
N GLU A 358 11.51 -10.75 -17.73
CA GLU A 358 11.91 -10.94 -16.35
C GLU A 358 12.97 -12.03 -16.17
N PRO A 359 13.89 -11.90 -15.18
CA PRO A 359 14.78 -12.97 -14.76
C PRO A 359 14.02 -14.19 -14.22
N LYS A 360 14.77 -15.29 -14.00
CA LYS A 360 14.21 -16.50 -13.42
C LYS A 360 13.62 -16.22 -12.04
N ARG A 361 12.39 -16.68 -11.80
CA ARG A 361 11.74 -16.63 -10.50
C ARG A 361 12.26 -17.77 -9.60
N VAL A 362 12.71 -17.43 -8.41
CA VAL A 362 13.42 -18.35 -7.52
C VAL A 362 12.90 -18.18 -6.09
N GLN A 363 12.83 -19.27 -5.33
CA GLN A 363 12.54 -19.21 -3.90
C GLN A 363 13.68 -18.49 -3.16
N PRO A 364 13.36 -17.59 -2.20
CA PRO A 364 14.38 -16.83 -1.48
C PRO A 364 15.04 -17.62 -0.32
N SER A 365 14.78 -18.92 -0.21
CA SER A 365 15.39 -19.80 0.79
C SER A 365 15.81 -21.11 0.16
N ARG A 366 16.96 -21.61 0.56
CA ARG A 366 17.49 -22.92 0.18
C ARG A 366 17.02 -24.04 1.13
N ALA A 367 16.40 -23.65 2.26
CA ALA A 367 15.86 -24.62 3.20
C ALA A 367 14.73 -25.45 2.56
N LYS A 368 14.78 -26.75 2.72
CA LYS A 368 13.67 -27.62 2.29
C LYS A 368 12.46 -27.30 3.16
N LYS A 369 11.30 -27.12 2.53
CA LYS A 369 10.04 -27.08 3.29
C LYS A 369 9.87 -28.44 3.96
N SER A 370 9.88 -28.43 5.30
CA SER A 370 9.49 -29.56 6.13
C SER A 370 8.00 -29.85 5.97
#